data_29256736177147d0d0e8a625793e6f4c
#
_entry.id   29256736177147d0d0e8a625793e6f4c
#
_cell.length_a   1.000
_cell.length_b   1.000
_cell.length_c   1.000
_cell.angle_alpha   90.00
_cell.angle_beta   90.00
_cell.angle_gamma   90.00
#
_symmetry.space_group_name_H-M   'P 1'
#
loop_
_entity.id
_entity.type
_entity.pdbx_description
1 polymer ?
#
loop_
_entity_poly.entity_id
_entity_poly.type
_entity_poly.pdbx_seq_one_letter_code
_entity_poly.pdbx_strand_id
1 'polypeptide(L)'
;VYELPTTTKPDTTGGNATATGSTVANTASEYTIETDMVLSGSGSGYHAKLVACTATSAVSFGIQYDKHARAPYTGKAWFMIENVAHNGAGGQNYIWVQKAARDKTYHVMLTVKKDGTCSCYINGKLAKTVKNSSLANTTVYLRVEGSARLNGDSVNATFSNIELKADGKYYADKIWGTHDFTTNKGIKADASGYAASKRVTIKGKVKGLASGQDWDSAYEQVSGIIQFVN
;
A
#
# COMPACT_ATOMS: atom_id res chain seq x y z
N VAL A 1 8.47 -18.82 -7.55
CA VAL A 1 8.01 -17.76 -8.46
C VAL A 1 6.55 -17.53 -8.20
N TYR A 2 6.15 -16.27 -8.01
CA TYR A 2 4.75 -15.91 -7.91
C TYR A 2 4.21 -15.60 -9.30
N GLU A 3 3.03 -16.05 -9.59
CA GLU A 3 2.29 -15.62 -10.76
C GLU A 3 1.36 -14.48 -10.39
N LEU A 4 1.18 -13.57 -11.33
CA LEU A 4 0.15 -12.56 -11.18
C LEU A 4 -1.21 -13.23 -11.12
N PRO A 5 -2.13 -12.71 -10.32
CA PRO A 5 -3.48 -13.26 -10.27
C PRO A 5 -4.09 -13.28 -11.65
N THR A 6 -4.63 -14.42 -12.01
CA THR A 6 -5.34 -14.58 -13.28
C THR A 6 -6.78 -14.10 -13.21
N THR A 7 -7.23 -13.73 -12.02
CA THR A 7 -8.61 -13.28 -11.83
C THR A 7 -8.73 -11.78 -12.06
N THR A 8 -9.85 -11.38 -12.55
CA THR A 8 -10.17 -9.99 -12.87
C THR A 8 -10.36 -9.10 -11.65
N LYS A 9 -10.37 -9.67 -10.46
CA LYS A 9 -10.47 -8.97 -9.19
C LYS A 9 -9.30 -9.34 -8.29
N PRO A 10 -8.13 -8.76 -8.52
CA PRO A 10 -7.06 -8.90 -7.55
C PRO A 10 -7.50 -8.17 -6.30
N ASP A 11 -7.33 -8.84 -5.22
CA ASP A 11 -7.58 -8.28 -3.93
C ASP A 11 -6.54 -7.21 -3.63
N THR A 12 -6.96 -6.06 -3.20
CA THR A 12 -6.08 -4.95 -2.81
C THR A 12 -5.21 -5.28 -1.62
N THR A 13 -5.53 -6.35 -0.90
CA THR A 13 -4.77 -6.78 0.28
C THR A 13 -3.71 -7.81 0.01
N GLY A 14 -3.84 -8.57 -1.00
CA GLY A 14 -2.91 -9.64 -1.27
C GLY A 14 -3.37 -10.45 -2.43
N GLY A 15 -4.63 -10.49 -2.54
CA GLY A 15 -5.30 -11.09 -3.65
C GLY A 15 -4.89 -12.49 -3.97
N ASN A 16 -5.20 -12.84 -5.14
CA ASN A 16 -5.03 -14.18 -5.67
C ASN A 16 -3.60 -14.51 -6.09
N ALA A 17 -2.62 -13.96 -5.39
CA ALA A 17 -1.24 -14.27 -5.64
C ALA A 17 -1.01 -15.75 -5.36
N THR A 18 -0.85 -16.52 -6.39
CA THR A 18 -0.49 -17.91 -6.29
C THR A 18 1.01 -18.04 -6.43
N ALA A 19 1.64 -18.63 -5.44
CA ALA A 19 3.03 -19.03 -5.58
C ALA A 19 3.10 -20.24 -6.49
N THR A 20 3.78 -20.09 -7.62
CA THR A 20 4.15 -21.21 -8.48
C THR A 20 5.65 -21.34 -8.50
N GLY A 21 6.14 -22.51 -8.27
CA GLY A 21 7.59 -22.75 -8.24
C GLY A 21 8.19 -22.61 -6.86
N SER A 22 9.42 -22.13 -6.77
CA SER A 22 10.13 -22.06 -5.50
C SER A 22 9.39 -21.19 -4.51
N THR A 23 9.05 -21.77 -3.42
CA THR A 23 8.42 -21.09 -2.30
C THR A 23 9.30 -19.96 -1.81
N VAL A 24 8.74 -18.79 -1.76
CA VAL A 24 9.26 -17.77 -0.87
C VAL A 24 9.21 -18.34 0.54
N ALA A 25 10.27 -18.21 1.22
CA ALA A 25 10.34 -18.59 2.59
C ALA A 25 9.25 -17.91 3.40
N ASN A 26 8.61 -18.58 4.04
CA ASN A 26 7.39 -18.55 4.48
C ASN A 26 7.20 -17.98 5.80
N THR A 27 7.80 -17.89 6.78
CA THR A 27 7.52 -17.33 8.09
C THR A 27 8.78 -16.75 8.69
N ALA A 28 9.16 -15.58 8.23
CA ALA A 28 10.12 -14.76 8.96
C ALA A 28 9.53 -14.36 10.32
N SER A 29 10.38 -14.16 11.30
CA SER A 29 9.96 -13.62 12.59
C SER A 29 9.52 -12.17 12.47
N GLU A 30 10.08 -11.45 11.51
CA GLU A 30 9.73 -10.07 11.20
C GLU A 30 9.93 -9.76 9.72
N TYR A 31 8.96 -9.13 9.10
CA TYR A 31 9.05 -8.51 7.77
C TYR A 31 9.12 -7.00 7.91
N THR A 32 9.90 -6.35 7.05
CA THR A 32 10.04 -4.89 7.03
C THR A 32 9.98 -4.38 5.60
N ILE A 33 9.23 -3.31 5.39
CA ILE A 33 9.31 -2.48 4.19
C ILE A 33 9.56 -1.03 4.62
N GLU A 34 10.56 -0.40 4.02
CA GLU A 34 10.86 1.00 4.26
C GLU A 34 11.19 1.73 2.96
N THR A 35 10.93 3.02 2.93
CA THR A 35 11.13 3.86 1.75
C THR A 35 11.11 5.34 2.10
N ASP A 36 11.68 6.14 1.24
CA ASP A 36 11.43 7.57 1.19
C ASP A 36 10.18 7.81 0.34
N MET A 37 9.13 8.30 0.96
CA MET A 37 7.80 8.49 0.37
C MET A 37 7.49 9.96 0.15
N VAL A 38 6.97 10.29 -1.02
CA VAL A 38 6.39 11.60 -1.33
C VAL A 38 4.99 11.41 -1.87
N LEU A 39 4.03 12.13 -1.33
CA LEU A 39 2.67 12.20 -1.85
C LEU A 39 2.40 13.56 -2.45
N SER A 40 2.12 13.58 -3.75
CA SER A 40 1.58 14.71 -4.49
C SER A 40 0.24 14.32 -5.10
N GLY A 41 -0.57 15.31 -5.43
CA GLY A 41 -1.85 15.06 -6.08
C GLY A 41 -2.76 16.27 -6.06
N SER A 42 -3.92 16.10 -6.65
CA SER A 42 -4.94 17.15 -6.71
C SER A 42 -6.34 16.54 -6.61
N GLY A 43 -7.30 17.36 -6.23
CA GLY A 43 -8.70 16.96 -6.15
C GLY A 43 -9.19 16.74 -4.72
N SER A 44 -10.09 15.78 -4.56
CA SER A 44 -10.80 15.53 -3.30
C SER A 44 -10.12 14.52 -2.39
N GLY A 45 -9.40 13.53 -2.97
CA GLY A 45 -8.73 12.51 -2.16
C GLY A 45 -7.68 11.73 -2.93
N TYR A 46 -6.55 11.45 -2.28
CA TYR A 46 -5.46 10.63 -2.81
C TYR A 46 -4.55 10.17 -1.69
N HIS A 47 -3.83 9.07 -1.92
CA HIS A 47 -2.91 8.53 -0.92
C HIS A 47 -1.67 7.83 -1.51
N ALA A 48 -0.66 7.67 -0.67
CA ALA A 48 0.51 6.82 -0.88
C ALA A 48 0.74 5.97 0.38
N LYS A 49 0.87 4.66 0.22
CA LYS A 49 0.94 3.72 1.35
C LYS A 49 1.94 2.61 1.13
N LEU A 50 2.55 2.17 2.24
CA LEU A 50 3.15 0.84 2.39
C LEU A 50 2.06 -0.13 2.81
N VAL A 51 2.11 -1.36 2.30
CA VAL A 51 1.11 -2.39 2.61
C VAL A 51 1.81 -3.69 2.96
N ALA A 52 1.41 -4.29 4.07
CA ALA A 52 1.72 -5.66 4.42
C ALA A 52 0.43 -6.46 4.43
N CYS A 53 0.36 -7.54 3.67
CA CYS A 53 -0.90 -8.22 3.43
C CYS A 53 -0.77 -9.73 3.25
N THR A 54 -1.90 -10.39 3.42
CA THR A 54 -2.18 -11.77 2.98
C THR A 54 -3.26 -11.73 1.91
N ALA A 55 -3.80 -12.87 1.53
CA ALA A 55 -4.93 -12.94 0.59
C ALA A 55 -6.23 -12.34 1.14
N THR A 56 -6.36 -12.15 2.45
CA THR A 56 -7.63 -11.78 3.08
C THR A 56 -7.53 -10.61 4.05
N SER A 57 -6.34 -10.13 4.35
CA SER A 57 -6.13 -9.09 5.35
C SER A 57 -4.93 -8.23 5.04
N ALA A 58 -4.94 -7.01 5.54
CA ALA A 58 -3.83 -6.08 5.36
C ALA A 58 -3.68 -5.10 6.51
N VAL A 59 -2.45 -4.62 6.68
CA VAL A 59 -2.15 -3.37 7.35
C VAL A 59 -1.48 -2.45 6.34
N SER A 60 -2.02 -1.28 6.14
CA SER A 60 -1.40 -0.24 5.33
C SER A 60 -1.04 0.97 6.16
N PHE A 61 0.06 1.61 5.79
CA PHE A 61 0.56 2.80 6.47
C PHE A 61 1.14 3.79 5.47
N GLY A 62 0.70 5.02 5.54
CA GLY A 62 1.21 6.07 4.66
C GLY A 62 0.47 7.39 4.82
N ILE A 63 0.54 8.21 3.78
CA ILE A 63 -0.02 9.55 3.78
C ILE A 63 -1.32 9.56 2.97
N GLN A 64 -2.38 10.07 3.57
CA GLN A 64 -3.67 10.29 2.92
C GLN A 64 -4.05 11.76 3.00
N TYR A 65 -4.53 12.28 1.89
CA TYR A 65 -5.25 13.55 1.80
C TYR A 65 -6.70 13.26 1.43
N ASP A 66 -7.66 13.82 2.18
CA ASP A 66 -9.08 13.58 1.92
C ASP A 66 -9.92 14.78 2.36
N LYS A 67 -10.64 15.37 1.41
CA LYS A 67 -11.61 16.46 1.67
C LYS A 67 -12.89 15.99 2.34
N HIS A 68 -13.16 14.68 2.27
CA HIS A 68 -14.35 14.07 2.83
C HIS A 68 -14.10 13.40 4.19
N ALA A 69 -12.85 13.40 4.66
CA ALA A 69 -12.54 12.93 6.00
C ALA A 69 -13.24 13.78 7.07
N ARG A 70 -13.59 13.16 8.17
CA ARG A 70 -14.18 13.88 9.33
C ARG A 70 -13.19 14.90 9.90
N ALA A 71 -13.71 15.95 10.53
CA ALA A 71 -12.87 16.87 11.30
C ALA A 71 -12.07 16.12 12.40
N PRO A 72 -10.83 16.51 12.68
CA PRO A 72 -10.07 17.64 12.16
C PRO A 72 -9.25 17.33 10.89
N TYR A 73 -9.48 16.16 10.28
CA TYR A 73 -8.65 15.62 9.18
C TYR A 73 -9.04 16.17 7.82
N THR A 74 -10.23 16.73 7.70
CA THR A 74 -10.82 17.25 6.46
C THR A 74 -9.85 18.16 5.68
N GLY A 75 -9.57 17.79 4.44
CA GLY A 75 -8.76 18.60 3.53
C GLY A 75 -7.29 18.78 3.96
N LYS A 76 -6.79 17.88 4.75
CA LYS A 76 -5.40 17.89 5.24
C LYS A 76 -4.74 16.56 4.95
N ALA A 77 -3.41 16.58 4.75
CA ALA A 77 -2.63 15.37 4.67
C ALA A 77 -2.29 14.86 6.08
N TRP A 78 -2.48 13.56 6.28
CA TRP A 78 -2.21 12.89 7.54
C TRP A 78 -1.55 11.53 7.28
N PHE A 79 -0.67 11.13 8.17
CA PHE A 79 -0.29 9.73 8.27
C PHE A 79 -1.47 8.94 8.84
N MET A 80 -1.78 7.85 8.17
CA MET A 80 -2.91 7.00 8.50
C MET A 80 -2.53 5.52 8.42
N ILE A 81 -3.10 4.73 9.31
CA ILE A 81 -3.07 3.27 9.27
C ILE A 81 -4.47 2.78 8.92
N GLU A 82 -4.54 1.86 7.97
CA GLU A 82 -5.71 1.02 7.77
C GLU A 82 -5.37 -0.40 8.21
N ASN A 83 -6.18 -0.95 9.09
CA ASN A 83 -6.06 -2.31 9.59
C ASN A 83 -7.31 -3.10 9.19
N VAL A 84 -7.21 -3.85 8.12
CA VAL A 84 -8.37 -4.33 7.38
C VAL A 84 -8.35 -5.84 7.19
N ALA A 85 -9.48 -6.48 7.42
CA ALA A 85 -9.78 -7.81 6.93
C ALA A 85 -10.60 -7.70 5.64
N HIS A 86 -10.06 -8.18 4.53
CA HIS A 86 -10.66 -8.03 3.20
C HIS A 86 -11.55 -9.19 2.78
N ASN A 87 -12.35 -9.67 3.66
CA ASN A 87 -13.33 -10.71 3.34
C ASN A 87 -14.75 -10.17 3.09
N GLY A 88 -14.87 -8.87 2.87
CA GLY A 88 -16.15 -8.20 2.66
C GLY A 88 -16.96 -7.93 3.93
N ALA A 89 -16.51 -8.39 5.07
CA ALA A 89 -17.12 -8.04 6.34
C ALA A 89 -16.50 -6.74 6.84
N GLY A 90 -17.20 -5.66 6.74
CA GLY A 90 -16.75 -4.34 7.16
C GLY A 90 -16.12 -4.34 8.56
N GLY A 91 -15.00 -3.77 8.69
CA GLY A 91 -14.22 -3.71 9.91
C GLY A 91 -12.95 -2.92 9.70
N GLN A 92 -13.03 -1.94 8.83
CA GLN A 92 -11.90 -1.05 8.58
C GLN A 92 -11.62 -0.23 9.82
N ASN A 93 -10.44 -0.42 10.37
CA ASN A 93 -9.98 0.39 11.47
C ASN A 93 -9.03 1.47 10.91
N TYR A 94 -9.55 2.68 10.78
CA TYR A 94 -8.79 3.84 10.34
C TYR A 94 -8.18 4.57 11.54
N ILE A 95 -6.87 4.63 11.59
CA ILE A 95 -6.14 5.29 12.66
C ILE A 95 -5.36 6.47 12.08
N TRP A 96 -5.79 7.67 12.41
CA TRP A 96 -5.07 8.89 12.10
C TRP A 96 -3.94 9.08 13.09
N VAL A 97 -2.70 9.13 12.61
CA VAL A 97 -1.51 9.08 13.44
C VAL A 97 -0.98 10.47 13.75
N GLN A 98 -0.58 11.19 12.70
CA GLN A 98 -0.09 12.56 12.81
C GLN A 98 -0.22 13.31 11.49
N LYS A 99 -0.21 14.65 11.59
CA LYS A 99 -0.27 15.54 10.42
C LYS A 99 0.95 15.33 9.54
N ALA A 100 0.72 15.32 8.23
CA ALA A 100 1.74 15.27 7.19
C ALA A 100 1.65 16.52 6.31
N ALA A 101 2.62 16.67 5.41
CA ALA A 101 2.58 17.64 4.33
C ALA A 101 2.63 16.92 2.99
N ARG A 102 1.93 17.46 2.00
CA ARG A 102 2.09 17.04 0.61
C ARG A 102 3.42 17.56 0.07
N ASP A 103 3.93 16.94 -0.96
CA ASP A 103 5.15 17.36 -1.66
C ASP A 103 6.40 17.39 -0.77
N LYS A 104 6.34 16.66 0.35
CA LYS A 104 7.44 16.52 1.29
C LYS A 104 7.88 15.07 1.38
N THR A 105 9.19 14.85 1.43
CA THR A 105 9.76 13.53 1.63
C THR A 105 9.71 13.14 3.10
N TYR A 106 9.25 11.92 3.34
CA TYR A 106 9.31 11.27 4.65
C TYR A 106 9.90 9.88 4.52
N HIS A 107 10.82 9.54 5.39
CA HIS A 107 11.25 8.17 5.55
C HIS A 107 10.19 7.41 6.35
N VAL A 108 9.59 6.41 5.75
CA VAL A 108 8.52 5.61 6.37
C VAL A 108 8.91 4.14 6.41
N MET A 109 8.50 3.46 7.48
CA MET A 109 8.77 2.04 7.65
C MET A 109 7.56 1.36 8.28
N LEU A 110 7.25 0.18 7.79
CA LEU A 110 6.25 -0.73 8.33
C LEU A 110 6.93 -2.05 8.64
N THR A 111 6.83 -2.50 9.89
CA THR A 111 7.29 -3.84 10.29
C THR A 111 6.11 -4.72 10.67
N VAL A 112 6.21 -6.01 10.39
CA VAL A 112 5.22 -7.02 10.76
C VAL A 112 5.93 -8.18 11.42
N LYS A 113 5.63 -8.40 12.69
CA LYS A 113 6.16 -9.53 13.45
C LYS A 113 5.33 -10.80 13.23
N LYS A 114 5.94 -11.94 13.50
CA LYS A 114 5.33 -13.27 13.39
C LYS A 114 3.99 -13.40 14.13
N ASP A 115 3.80 -12.65 15.20
CA ASP A 115 2.56 -12.66 15.98
C ASP A 115 1.48 -11.71 15.44
N GLY A 116 1.73 -11.05 14.30
CA GLY A 116 0.83 -10.08 13.68
C GLY A 116 0.92 -8.67 14.27
N THR A 117 1.90 -8.38 15.11
CA THR A 117 2.16 -7.01 15.58
C THR A 117 2.80 -6.19 14.47
N CYS A 118 2.17 -5.09 14.12
CA CYS A 118 2.63 -4.17 13.08
C CYS A 118 3.06 -2.85 13.71
N SER A 119 4.27 -2.39 13.39
CA SER A 119 4.80 -1.12 13.89
C SER A 119 5.10 -0.17 12.74
N CYS A 120 4.63 1.05 12.87
CA CYS A 120 4.76 2.11 11.86
C CYS A 120 5.71 3.20 12.36
N TYR A 121 6.66 3.57 11.51
CA TYR A 121 7.69 4.55 11.84
C TYR A 121 7.70 5.69 10.83
N ILE A 122 7.97 6.90 11.33
CA ILE A 122 8.12 8.11 10.53
C ILE A 122 9.45 8.76 10.91
N ASN A 123 10.33 8.92 9.93
CA ASN A 123 11.67 9.50 10.12
C ASN A 123 12.44 8.84 11.28
N GLY A 124 12.39 7.50 11.32
CA GLY A 124 13.08 6.68 12.31
C GLY A 124 12.42 6.59 13.70
N LYS A 125 11.30 7.30 13.92
CA LYS A 125 10.60 7.28 15.20
C LYS A 125 9.33 6.43 15.11
N LEU A 126 9.12 5.57 16.11
CA LEU A 126 7.88 4.81 16.23
C LEU A 126 6.70 5.77 16.36
N ALA A 127 5.76 5.67 15.43
CA ALA A 127 4.57 6.49 15.41
C ALA A 127 3.37 5.75 16.03
N LYS A 128 3.21 4.47 15.69
CA LYS A 128 2.07 3.66 16.18
C LYS A 128 2.37 2.17 16.02
N THR A 129 1.78 1.37 16.91
CA THR A 129 1.73 -0.08 16.80
C THR A 129 0.27 -0.53 16.77
N VAL A 130 -0.03 -1.48 15.90
CA VAL A 130 -1.33 -2.14 15.79
C VAL A 130 -1.17 -3.64 15.77
N LYS A 131 -2.24 -4.36 16.03
CA LYS A 131 -2.28 -5.83 15.97
C LYS A 131 -3.24 -6.26 14.86
N ASN A 132 -2.78 -7.19 14.02
CA ASN A 132 -3.64 -7.87 13.06
C ASN A 132 -3.35 -9.37 13.14
N SER A 133 -4.22 -10.11 13.80
CA SER A 133 -4.04 -11.55 14.01
C SER A 133 -4.10 -12.36 12.71
N SER A 134 -4.71 -11.83 11.66
CA SER A 134 -4.74 -12.48 10.35
C SER A 134 -3.41 -12.44 9.62
N LEU A 135 -2.48 -11.61 10.07
CA LEU A 135 -1.10 -11.59 9.58
C LEU A 135 -0.16 -12.46 10.42
N ALA A 136 -0.69 -13.10 11.47
CA ALA A 136 0.12 -13.91 12.38
C ALA A 136 0.41 -15.30 11.79
N ASN A 137 1.65 -15.78 11.97
CA ASN A 137 2.09 -17.11 11.56
C ASN A 137 1.81 -17.47 10.10
N THR A 138 1.90 -16.50 9.20
CA THR A 138 1.64 -16.67 7.78
C THR A 138 2.65 -15.90 6.94
N THR A 139 2.73 -16.26 5.69
CA THR A 139 3.51 -15.47 4.72
C THR A 139 2.83 -14.14 4.47
N VAL A 140 3.60 -13.08 4.54
CA VAL A 140 3.15 -11.72 4.32
C VAL A 140 3.75 -11.19 3.02
N TYR A 141 2.94 -10.55 2.21
CA TYR A 141 3.36 -9.87 0.99
C TYR A 141 3.53 -8.38 1.27
N LEU A 142 4.58 -7.80 0.71
CA LEU A 142 4.90 -6.38 0.86
C LEU A 142 4.63 -5.64 -0.44
N ARG A 143 3.96 -4.49 -0.32
CA ARG A 143 3.53 -3.68 -1.46
C ARG A 143 3.72 -2.20 -1.19
N VAL A 144 3.77 -1.43 -2.28
CA VAL A 144 3.49 0.01 -2.26
C VAL A 144 2.22 0.28 -3.07
N GLU A 145 1.48 1.28 -2.66
CA GLU A 145 0.19 1.62 -3.23
C GLU A 145 0.03 3.11 -3.40
N GLY A 146 -0.58 3.51 -4.52
CA GLY A 146 -1.02 4.87 -4.77
C GLY A 146 -2.45 4.88 -5.29
N SER A 147 -3.27 5.81 -4.83
CA SER A 147 -4.68 5.87 -5.20
C SER A 147 -5.18 7.30 -5.25
N ALA A 148 -6.20 7.53 -6.06
CA ALA A 148 -7.01 8.75 -6.06
C ALA A 148 -8.48 8.39 -6.04
N ARG A 149 -9.35 9.31 -5.59
CA ARG A 149 -10.69 8.99 -5.11
C ARG A 149 -11.78 9.07 -6.17
N LEU A 150 -11.92 10.22 -6.82
CA LEU A 150 -13.03 10.51 -7.72
C LEU A 150 -12.52 10.88 -9.11
N ASN A 151 -13.43 10.85 -10.10
CA ASN A 151 -13.11 11.34 -11.44
C ASN A 151 -12.51 12.75 -11.37
N GLY A 152 -11.35 12.94 -12.00
CA GLY A 152 -10.61 14.17 -11.98
C GLY A 152 -9.59 14.31 -10.86
N ASP A 153 -9.67 13.51 -9.79
CA ASP A 153 -8.63 13.47 -8.77
C ASP A 153 -7.35 12.84 -9.34
N SER A 154 -6.20 13.32 -8.91
CA SER A 154 -4.92 12.79 -9.32
C SER A 154 -4.04 12.42 -8.15
N VAL A 155 -3.18 11.44 -8.36
CA VAL A 155 -2.13 11.05 -7.44
C VAL A 155 -0.78 11.04 -8.15
N ASN A 156 0.26 11.41 -7.45
CA ASN A 156 1.64 11.13 -7.80
C ASN A 156 2.36 10.70 -6.52
N ALA A 157 2.45 9.41 -6.35
CA ALA A 157 3.12 8.76 -5.23
C ALA A 157 4.49 8.27 -5.68
N THR A 158 5.53 8.77 -5.04
CA THR A 158 6.91 8.35 -5.30
C THR A 158 7.46 7.61 -4.09
N PHE A 159 8.08 6.47 -4.35
CA PHE A 159 8.74 5.63 -3.37
C PHE A 159 10.17 5.42 -3.82
N SER A 160 11.13 5.89 -3.04
CA SER A 160 12.55 5.83 -3.35
C SER A 160 13.31 5.13 -2.23
N ASN A 161 14.51 4.64 -2.53
CA ASN A 161 15.33 3.94 -1.55
C ASN A 161 14.58 2.80 -0.87
N ILE A 162 13.81 2.04 -1.64
CA ILE A 162 12.97 0.97 -1.11
C ILE A 162 13.87 -0.15 -0.60
N GLU A 163 13.63 -0.55 0.66
CA GLU A 163 14.26 -1.71 1.28
C GLU A 163 13.19 -2.65 1.85
N LEU A 164 13.36 -3.93 1.57
CA LEU A 164 12.49 -4.99 2.07
C LEU A 164 13.36 -6.04 2.75
N LYS A 165 13.01 -6.37 4.00
CA LYS A 165 13.77 -7.32 4.80
C LYS A 165 12.86 -8.38 5.42
N ALA A 166 13.42 -9.57 5.57
CA ALA A 166 12.86 -10.63 6.39
C ALA A 166 13.95 -11.06 7.38
N ASP A 167 13.65 -10.97 8.69
CA ASP A 167 14.61 -11.19 9.76
C ASP A 167 15.92 -10.37 9.61
N GLY A 168 15.77 -9.11 9.23
CA GLY A 168 16.88 -8.17 9.04
C GLY A 168 17.72 -8.41 7.78
N LYS A 169 17.40 -9.42 6.98
CA LYS A 169 18.07 -9.71 5.71
C LYS A 169 17.24 -9.17 4.56
N TYR A 170 17.92 -8.79 3.48
CA TYR A 170 17.27 -8.36 2.27
C TYR A 170 16.26 -9.42 1.79
N TYR A 171 15.01 -9.01 1.61
CA TYR A 171 13.91 -9.93 1.31
C TYR A 171 13.57 -9.96 -0.17
N ALA A 172 13.51 -8.80 -0.82
CA ALA A 172 13.04 -8.69 -2.19
C ALA A 172 13.94 -7.76 -2.99
N ASP A 173 14.39 -8.24 -4.13
CA ASP A 173 15.17 -7.48 -5.11
C ASP A 173 14.43 -7.31 -6.44
N LYS A 174 13.25 -7.88 -6.55
CA LYS A 174 12.47 -7.93 -7.79
C LYS A 174 11.07 -7.43 -7.58
N ILE A 175 10.52 -6.86 -8.63
CA ILE A 175 9.09 -6.64 -8.73
C ILE A 175 8.44 -7.94 -9.16
N TRP A 176 7.49 -8.43 -8.37
CA TRP A 176 6.65 -9.55 -8.77
C TRP A 176 5.68 -9.12 -9.86
N GLY A 177 5.03 -7.97 -9.66
CA GLY A 177 4.12 -7.42 -10.64
C GLY A 177 3.69 -6.02 -10.29
N THR A 178 3.28 -5.32 -11.33
CA THR A 178 2.58 -4.06 -11.25
C THR A 178 1.12 -4.31 -11.58
N HIS A 179 0.25 -3.87 -10.71
CA HIS A 179 -1.16 -3.83 -10.97
C HIS A 179 -1.63 -2.39 -10.96
N ASP A 180 -2.06 -1.92 -12.11
CA ASP A 180 -3.06 -0.87 -12.15
C ASP A 180 -4.41 -1.59 -12.18
N PHE A 181 -4.93 -1.94 -11.04
CA PHE A 181 -6.19 -2.67 -10.90
C PHE A 181 -7.36 -1.97 -11.54
N THR A 182 -7.12 -0.80 -11.90
CA THR A 182 -8.09 0.12 -12.38
C THR A 182 -8.53 -0.16 -13.79
N THR A 183 -7.98 -1.15 -14.46
CA THR A 183 -8.37 -1.41 -15.84
C THR A 183 -8.55 -0.10 -16.62
N ASN A 184 -7.53 0.75 -16.60
CA ASN A 184 -7.54 2.04 -17.29
C ASN A 184 -8.37 3.16 -16.65
N LYS A 185 -8.58 3.15 -15.35
CA LYS A 185 -9.14 4.33 -14.66
C LYS A 185 -8.15 5.49 -14.54
N GLY A 186 -6.99 5.38 -15.14
CA GLY A 186 -6.02 6.46 -15.31
C GLY A 186 -4.86 6.45 -14.31
N ILE A 187 -4.89 5.63 -13.28
CA ILE A 187 -3.78 5.46 -12.34
C ILE A 187 -2.87 4.33 -12.85
N LYS A 188 -1.57 4.58 -12.89
CA LYS A 188 -0.58 3.61 -13.36
C LYS A 188 0.53 3.42 -12.37
N ALA A 189 0.91 2.17 -12.16
CA ALA A 189 2.08 1.76 -11.40
C ALA A 189 3.27 1.59 -12.35
N ASP A 190 4.35 2.32 -12.10
CA ASP A 190 5.58 2.26 -12.88
C ASP A 190 6.74 1.79 -12.00
N ALA A 191 7.22 0.60 -12.30
CA ALA A 191 8.37 -0.02 -11.66
C ALA A 191 9.60 -0.08 -12.59
N SER A 192 9.57 0.61 -13.71
CA SER A 192 10.71 0.67 -14.62
C SER A 192 11.95 1.23 -13.90
N GLY A 193 13.08 0.58 -14.06
CA GLY A 193 14.31 0.97 -13.40
C GLY A 193 14.43 0.63 -11.91
N TYR A 194 13.48 -0.09 -11.32
CA TYR A 194 13.54 -0.47 -9.90
C TYR A 194 14.83 -1.20 -9.53
N ALA A 195 15.27 -2.15 -10.36
CA ALA A 195 16.47 -2.94 -10.08
C ALA A 195 17.73 -2.05 -9.92
N ALA A 196 17.81 -0.97 -10.68
CA ALA A 196 18.94 -0.04 -10.66
C ALA A 196 18.79 1.07 -9.60
N SER A 197 17.58 1.58 -9.39
CA SER A 197 17.36 2.81 -8.62
C SER A 197 16.62 2.59 -7.30
N LYS A 198 16.04 1.41 -7.07
CA LYS A 198 15.16 1.13 -5.92
C LYS A 198 14.04 2.17 -5.77
N ARG A 199 13.54 2.62 -6.91
CA ARG A 199 12.50 3.65 -7.00
C ARG A 199 11.36 3.18 -7.88
N VAL A 200 10.13 3.48 -7.44
CA VAL A 200 8.90 3.28 -8.20
C VAL A 200 7.99 4.48 -8.08
N THR A 201 7.08 4.64 -9.03
CA THR A 201 6.07 5.69 -9.01
C THR A 201 4.70 5.12 -9.32
N ILE A 202 3.68 5.68 -8.66
CA ILE A 202 2.28 5.41 -8.96
C ILE A 202 1.61 6.75 -9.18
N LYS A 203 1.14 6.98 -10.40
CA LYS A 203 0.62 8.29 -10.78
C LYS A 203 -0.49 8.21 -11.81
N GLY A 204 -1.30 9.22 -11.82
CA GLY A 204 -2.31 9.42 -12.85
C GLY A 204 -3.50 10.21 -12.35
N LYS A 205 -4.47 10.34 -13.24
CA LYS A 205 -5.73 11.03 -12.99
C LYS A 205 -6.88 10.05 -13.18
N VAL A 206 -7.76 9.99 -12.20
CA VAL A 206 -8.93 9.10 -12.26
C VAL A 206 -9.88 9.55 -13.34
N LYS A 207 -10.31 8.60 -14.16
CA LYS A 207 -11.29 8.80 -15.23
C LYS A 207 -12.14 7.55 -15.42
N GLY A 208 -13.37 7.73 -15.86
CA GLY A 208 -14.25 6.62 -16.19
C GLY A 208 -14.79 5.84 -14.99
N LEU A 209 -14.81 6.43 -13.80
CA LEU A 209 -15.61 5.90 -12.69
C LEU A 209 -17.08 6.14 -12.97
N ALA A 210 -17.92 5.15 -12.67
CA ALA A 210 -19.36 5.33 -12.67
C ALA A 210 -19.79 6.31 -11.59
N SER A 211 -20.94 6.95 -11.79
CA SER A 211 -21.49 7.86 -10.79
C SER A 211 -21.68 7.16 -9.44
N GLY A 212 -21.27 7.81 -8.37
CA GLY A 212 -21.36 7.29 -7.00
C GLY A 212 -20.25 6.31 -6.60
N GLN A 213 -19.32 5.99 -7.49
CA GLN A 213 -18.15 5.18 -7.14
C GLN A 213 -17.01 6.06 -6.63
N ASP A 214 -16.35 5.60 -5.59
CA ASP A 214 -15.14 6.20 -5.01
C ASP A 214 -14.30 5.13 -4.29
N TRP A 215 -13.39 5.51 -3.40
CA TRP A 215 -12.58 4.55 -2.65
C TRP A 215 -13.40 3.48 -1.91
N ASP A 216 -14.55 3.84 -1.37
CA ASP A 216 -15.34 2.92 -0.56
C ASP A 216 -16.04 1.87 -1.42
N SER A 217 -16.40 2.21 -2.64
CA SER A 217 -17.15 1.35 -3.56
C SER A 217 -16.35 0.85 -4.76
N ALA A 218 -15.26 1.53 -5.11
CA ALA A 218 -14.47 1.24 -6.31
C ALA A 218 -12.96 1.30 -6.04
N TYR A 219 -12.52 1.00 -4.85
CA TYR A 219 -11.12 1.10 -4.42
C TYR A 219 -10.15 0.44 -5.40
N GLU A 220 -10.43 -0.80 -5.80
CA GLU A 220 -9.61 -1.55 -6.75
C GLU A 220 -9.56 -0.90 -8.14
N GLN A 221 -10.52 -0.04 -8.45
CA GLN A 221 -10.60 0.62 -9.75
C GLN A 221 -9.83 1.94 -9.81
N VAL A 222 -9.28 2.39 -8.69
CA VAL A 222 -8.61 3.70 -8.59
C VAL A 222 -7.23 3.60 -7.95
N SER A 223 -6.71 2.41 -7.75
CA SER A 223 -5.41 2.16 -7.14
C SER A 223 -4.41 1.58 -8.12
N GLY A 224 -3.16 2.00 -8.01
CA GLY A 224 -2.00 1.31 -8.56
C GLY A 224 -1.23 0.64 -7.43
N ILE A 225 -0.78 -0.58 -7.67
CA ILE A 225 -0.06 -1.39 -6.68
C ILE A 225 1.17 -2.02 -7.29
N ILE A 226 2.27 -2.01 -6.56
CA ILE A 226 3.50 -2.71 -6.92
C ILE A 226 3.83 -3.68 -5.80
N GLN A 227 3.86 -4.96 -6.12
CA GLN A 227 4.20 -6.02 -5.18
C GLN A 227 5.61 -6.51 -5.40
N PHE A 228 6.31 -6.76 -4.30
CA PHE A 228 7.69 -7.20 -4.27
C PHE A 228 7.79 -8.69 -3.97
N VAL A 229 8.87 -9.32 -4.48
CA VAL A 229 9.20 -10.73 -4.28
C VAL A 229 10.71 -10.90 -4.17
N ASN A 230 11.14 -11.89 -3.37
CA ASN A 230 12.55 -12.27 -3.27
C ASN A 230 12.97 -13.25 -4.37
#